data_529fb02987b091dd9491d6418d47f2f3
#
_entry.id   529fb02987b091dd9491d6418d47f2f3
#
_cell.length_a   1.000
_cell.length_b   1.000
_cell.length_c   1.000
_cell.angle_alpha   90.00
_cell.angle_beta   90.00
_cell.angle_gamma   90.00
#
_symmetry.space_group_name_H-M   'P 1'
#
loop_
_entity.id
_entity.type
_entity.pdbx_description
1 polymer ?
#
loop_
_entity_poly.entity_id
_entity_poly.type
_entity_poly.pdbx_seq_one_letter_code
_entity_poly.pdbx_strand_id
1 'polypeptide(L)'
;MFTHIEDSTPVGTLGSAQCQIAYQAIRGRLVEVAERARAHGLQWVVQPDWKILEAALLHEDASLTATTAGKNVFAYLHEDLGVTIDPHSHENGGYNYADVAYLLGELGVGGSTVIGGHIWDPALPQFQQWDRFRAPVGGLKYPTASWGGNILIGAGTPNHVNDPLISGAWRPLDRDHYFDHDPAGNIIAFGAWVDEIAGVEELVSRRGDGTVPEAVMLTAAWNIGPSQFSSATGPDEVDAAVFSPAAALRDQGLIDVTDFTKLAALWQSSYGGIAGTYTR
;
A
#
# COMPACT_ATOMS: atom_id res chain seq x y z
N MET A 1 7.32 -0.41 -2.31
CA MET A 1 7.25 0.88 -1.57
C MET A 1 5.84 1.39 -1.67
N PHE A 2 5.27 1.86 -0.58
CA PHE A 2 3.88 2.29 -0.54
C PHE A 2 3.70 3.51 0.36
N THR A 3 2.55 4.18 0.22
CA THR A 3 2.16 5.35 1.02
C THR A 3 0.71 5.18 1.44
N HIS A 4 0.44 5.19 2.74
CA HIS A 4 -0.92 5.36 3.26
C HIS A 4 -1.26 6.84 3.31
N ILE A 5 -2.42 7.22 2.78
CA ILE A 5 -2.99 8.56 2.99
C ILE A 5 -4.19 8.37 3.89
N GLU A 6 -3.94 8.62 5.17
CA GLU A 6 -4.88 8.38 6.26
C GLU A 6 -6.17 9.23 6.16
N ASP A 7 -7.22 8.77 6.77
CA ASP A 7 -8.54 9.42 6.86
C ASP A 7 -8.53 10.81 7.54
N SER A 8 -7.45 11.17 8.22
CA SER A 8 -7.21 12.53 8.71
C SER A 8 -6.75 13.52 7.63
N THR A 9 -6.39 13.03 6.44
CA THR A 9 -5.83 13.81 5.33
C THR A 9 -6.84 13.92 4.17
N PRO A 10 -7.05 15.13 3.62
CA PRO A 10 -6.50 16.44 4.01
C PRO A 10 -7.10 16.99 5.30
N VAL A 11 -6.35 17.83 6.02
CA VAL A 11 -6.85 18.47 7.24
C VAL A 11 -8.00 19.45 6.94
N GLY A 12 -8.90 19.66 7.90
CA GLY A 12 -10.10 20.47 7.76
C GLY A 12 -11.35 19.65 7.38
N THR A 13 -12.50 20.31 7.43
CA THR A 13 -13.79 19.70 7.03
C THR A 13 -13.90 19.66 5.51
N LEU A 14 -14.39 18.58 4.92
CA LEU A 14 -14.67 18.50 3.48
C LEU A 14 -15.51 19.71 3.01
N GLY A 15 -15.12 20.29 1.89
CA GLY A 15 -15.74 21.49 1.33
C GLY A 15 -15.30 22.83 1.97
N SER A 16 -14.52 22.82 3.06
CA SER A 16 -13.95 24.06 3.60
C SER A 16 -12.73 24.53 2.80
N ALA A 17 -12.46 25.84 2.84
CA ALA A 17 -11.25 26.40 2.24
C ALA A 17 -9.96 25.79 2.82
N GLN A 18 -9.96 25.45 4.10
CA GLN A 18 -8.82 24.78 4.74
C GLN A 18 -8.57 23.41 4.10
N CYS A 19 -9.63 22.60 3.93
CA CYS A 19 -9.52 21.29 3.30
C CYS A 19 -9.05 21.40 1.86
N GLN A 20 -9.56 22.36 1.09
CA GLN A 20 -9.15 22.61 -0.28
C GLN A 20 -7.67 22.95 -0.39
N ILE A 21 -7.17 23.87 0.44
CA ILE A 21 -5.74 24.24 0.46
C ILE A 21 -4.87 23.03 0.84
N ALA A 22 -5.27 22.26 1.86
CA ALA A 22 -4.54 21.09 2.28
C ALA A 22 -4.55 19.98 1.20
N TYR A 23 -5.68 19.79 0.51
CA TYR A 23 -5.79 18.90 -0.62
C TYR A 23 -4.83 19.29 -1.76
N GLN A 24 -4.84 20.56 -2.17
CA GLN A 24 -3.95 21.04 -3.24
C GLN A 24 -2.48 20.86 -2.89
N ALA A 25 -2.11 21.07 -1.63
CA ALA A 25 -0.74 20.87 -1.16
C ALA A 25 -0.31 19.38 -1.27
N ILE A 26 -1.08 18.45 -0.72
CA ILE A 26 -0.74 17.02 -0.79
C ILE A 26 -0.79 16.49 -2.23
N ARG A 27 -1.76 16.94 -3.03
CA ARG A 27 -1.86 16.65 -4.45
C ARG A 27 -0.57 16.96 -5.21
N GLY A 28 -0.02 18.16 -5.01
CA GLY A 28 1.23 18.56 -5.65
C GLY A 28 2.40 17.66 -5.22
N ARG A 29 2.50 17.34 -3.94
CA ARG A 29 3.55 16.46 -3.42
C ARG A 29 3.45 15.03 -3.92
N LEU A 30 2.25 14.50 -4.07
CA LEU A 30 2.05 13.17 -4.68
C LEU A 30 2.59 13.11 -6.11
N VAL A 31 2.34 14.14 -6.92
CA VAL A 31 2.88 14.22 -8.28
C VAL A 31 4.41 14.29 -8.25
N GLU A 32 4.99 15.17 -7.44
CA GLU A 32 6.45 15.32 -7.33
C GLU A 32 7.15 14.02 -6.90
N VAL A 33 6.59 13.29 -5.94
CA VAL A 33 7.13 11.99 -5.49
C VAL A 33 7.00 10.93 -6.59
N ALA A 34 5.85 10.88 -7.27
CA ALA A 34 5.62 9.94 -8.37
C ALA A 34 6.58 10.16 -9.54
N GLU A 35 6.86 11.42 -9.88
CA GLU A 35 7.84 11.77 -10.93
C GLU A 35 9.24 11.26 -10.57
N ARG A 36 9.65 11.32 -9.30
CA ARG A 36 10.93 10.77 -8.84
C ARG A 36 10.95 9.25 -8.90
N ALA A 37 9.91 8.59 -8.38
CA ALA A 37 9.80 7.13 -8.47
C ALA A 37 9.89 6.65 -9.94
N ARG A 38 9.18 7.34 -10.84
CA ARG A 38 9.21 7.08 -12.29
C ARG A 38 10.58 7.31 -12.89
N ALA A 39 11.29 8.39 -12.50
CA ALA A 39 12.63 8.69 -13.01
C ALA A 39 13.64 7.58 -12.69
N HIS A 40 13.47 6.91 -11.55
CA HIS A 40 14.22 5.71 -11.18
C HIS A 40 13.67 4.42 -11.80
N GLY A 41 12.52 4.44 -12.49
CA GLY A 41 11.84 3.24 -12.99
C GLY A 41 11.35 2.32 -11.87
N LEU A 42 10.97 2.88 -10.74
CA LEU A 42 10.50 2.15 -9.56
C LEU A 42 8.97 2.14 -9.47
N GLN A 43 8.43 1.03 -9.01
CA GLN A 43 7.01 0.92 -8.69
C GLN A 43 6.73 1.55 -7.33
N TRP A 44 5.86 2.55 -7.30
CA TRP A 44 5.29 3.12 -6.08
C TRP A 44 3.81 2.81 -5.98
N VAL A 45 3.31 2.56 -4.78
CA VAL A 45 1.90 2.27 -4.49
C VAL A 45 1.35 3.37 -3.59
N VAL A 46 0.23 3.96 -3.95
CA VAL A 46 -0.50 4.93 -3.11
C VAL A 46 -1.80 4.29 -2.65
N GLN A 47 -2.03 4.32 -1.35
CA GLN A 47 -3.19 3.74 -0.70
C GLN A 47 -4.00 4.84 0.00
N PRO A 48 -4.92 5.52 -0.72
CA PRO A 48 -5.73 6.59 -0.17
C PRO A 48 -6.93 6.07 0.60
N ASP A 49 -7.25 6.71 1.73
CA ASP A 49 -8.50 6.54 2.44
C ASP A 49 -9.59 7.49 1.91
N TRP A 50 -10.81 7.31 2.37
CA TRP A 50 -12.03 7.97 1.89
C TRP A 50 -11.92 9.49 1.76
N LYS A 51 -11.28 10.17 2.72
CA LYS A 51 -11.33 11.63 2.81
C LYS A 51 -10.57 12.34 1.69
N ILE A 52 -9.42 11.83 1.30
CA ILE A 52 -8.68 12.43 0.18
C ILE A 52 -9.36 12.11 -1.17
N LEU A 53 -10.03 10.98 -1.28
CA LEU A 53 -10.79 10.62 -2.47
C LEU A 53 -12.02 11.51 -2.63
N GLU A 54 -12.79 11.75 -1.56
CA GLU A 54 -13.90 12.71 -1.56
C GLU A 54 -13.41 14.14 -1.86
N ALA A 55 -12.25 14.52 -1.32
CA ALA A 55 -11.65 15.83 -1.62
C ALA A 55 -11.25 15.94 -3.10
N ALA A 56 -10.75 14.85 -3.71
CA ALA A 56 -10.46 14.81 -5.14
C ALA A 56 -11.72 15.00 -5.97
N LEU A 57 -12.78 14.23 -5.70
CA LEU A 57 -14.06 14.37 -6.39
C LEU A 57 -14.65 15.79 -6.25
N LEU A 58 -14.40 16.47 -5.13
CA LEU A 58 -14.93 17.80 -4.86
C LEU A 58 -14.10 18.93 -5.49
N HIS A 59 -12.78 18.79 -5.57
CA HIS A 59 -11.86 19.91 -5.85
C HIS A 59 -11.08 19.81 -7.17
N GLU A 60 -11.10 18.65 -7.88
CA GLU A 60 -10.44 18.50 -9.18
C GLU A 60 -11.23 19.23 -10.28
N ASP A 61 -11.06 20.55 -10.33
CA ASP A 61 -11.65 21.40 -11.36
C ASP A 61 -10.76 21.48 -12.63
N ALA A 62 -11.22 22.21 -13.64
CA ALA A 62 -10.49 22.39 -14.90
C ALA A 62 -9.12 23.06 -14.70
N SER A 63 -8.94 23.86 -13.65
CA SER A 63 -7.66 24.53 -13.33
C SER A 63 -6.64 23.54 -12.77
N LEU A 64 -7.06 22.66 -11.87
CA LEU A 64 -6.18 21.62 -11.29
C LEU A 64 -5.87 20.53 -12.33
N THR A 65 -6.87 20.02 -13.02
CA THR A 65 -6.68 18.97 -14.02
C THR A 65 -5.83 19.42 -15.20
N ALA A 66 -5.80 20.71 -15.55
CA ALA A 66 -4.88 21.25 -16.55
C ALA A 66 -3.41 20.99 -16.22
N THR A 67 -3.06 20.85 -14.94
CA THR A 67 -1.68 20.54 -14.50
C THR A 67 -1.33 19.04 -14.56
N THR A 68 -2.31 18.19 -14.84
CA THR A 68 -2.24 16.73 -14.88
C THR A 68 -2.84 16.16 -16.15
N ALA A 69 -2.54 16.78 -17.30
CA ALA A 69 -2.98 16.35 -18.64
C ALA A 69 -4.52 16.22 -18.80
N GLY A 70 -5.30 17.00 -18.06
CA GLY A 70 -6.76 16.96 -18.07
C GLY A 70 -7.39 15.88 -17.19
N LYS A 71 -6.60 15.18 -16.38
CA LYS A 71 -7.03 14.10 -15.50
C LYS A 71 -7.05 14.53 -14.03
N ASN A 72 -7.91 13.91 -13.21
CA ASN A 72 -7.75 14.02 -11.76
C ASN A 72 -6.40 13.43 -11.32
N VAL A 73 -5.93 13.79 -10.13
CA VAL A 73 -4.59 13.39 -9.68
C VAL A 73 -4.40 11.88 -9.64
N PHE A 74 -5.37 11.11 -9.19
CA PHE A 74 -5.23 9.65 -9.08
C PHE A 74 -5.16 8.96 -10.45
N ALA A 75 -5.99 9.39 -11.42
CA ALA A 75 -5.91 8.91 -12.78
C ALA A 75 -4.56 9.30 -13.43
N TYR A 76 -4.06 10.51 -13.20
CA TYR A 76 -2.75 10.94 -13.70
C TYR A 76 -1.60 10.13 -13.08
N LEU A 77 -1.61 9.94 -11.75
CA LEU A 77 -0.64 9.11 -11.06
C LEU A 77 -0.60 7.69 -11.65
N HIS A 78 -1.78 7.11 -11.87
CA HIS A 78 -1.90 5.74 -12.36
C HIS A 78 -1.51 5.60 -13.84
N GLU A 79 -2.15 6.36 -14.71
CA GLU A 79 -2.05 6.18 -16.16
C GLU A 79 -0.78 6.79 -16.76
N ASP A 80 -0.33 7.95 -16.24
CA ASP A 80 0.80 8.68 -16.81
C ASP A 80 2.10 8.45 -16.04
N LEU A 81 2.03 8.27 -14.73
CA LEU A 81 3.22 8.09 -13.89
C LEU A 81 3.46 6.64 -13.44
N GLY A 82 2.53 5.72 -13.72
CA GLY A 82 2.67 4.28 -13.44
C GLY A 82 2.54 3.91 -11.97
N VAL A 83 1.95 4.78 -11.15
CA VAL A 83 1.67 4.50 -9.74
C VAL A 83 0.53 3.50 -9.62
N THR A 84 0.67 2.50 -8.78
CA THR A 84 -0.45 1.63 -8.41
C THR A 84 -1.29 2.30 -7.33
N ILE A 85 -2.62 2.27 -7.49
CA ILE A 85 -3.55 2.84 -6.51
C ILE A 85 -4.36 1.71 -5.89
N ASP A 86 -4.24 1.52 -4.59
CA ASP A 86 -4.95 0.49 -3.82
C ASP A 86 -5.82 1.14 -2.74
N PRO A 87 -6.95 0.55 -2.34
CA PRO A 87 -7.77 1.08 -1.26
C PRO A 87 -7.07 0.96 0.10
N HIS A 88 -7.25 1.98 0.94
CA HIS A 88 -6.86 2.01 2.35
C HIS A 88 -8.06 2.40 3.21
N SER A 89 -8.30 1.73 4.31
CA SER A 89 -9.37 2.14 5.22
C SER A 89 -9.11 1.72 6.66
N HIS A 90 -9.35 2.63 7.59
CA HIS A 90 -9.51 2.34 9.01
C HIS A 90 -10.96 2.05 9.40
N GLU A 91 -11.88 2.04 8.42
CA GLU A 91 -13.32 1.82 8.60
C GLU A 91 -13.96 2.78 9.59
N ASN A 92 -13.56 4.04 9.54
CA ASN A 92 -14.10 5.12 10.35
C ASN A 92 -14.84 6.18 9.50
N GLY A 93 -15.39 7.19 10.14
CA GLY A 93 -16.14 8.26 9.45
C GLY A 93 -17.40 7.77 8.72
N GLY A 94 -17.84 6.53 8.92
CA GLY A 94 -18.97 5.93 8.21
C GLY A 94 -18.61 5.35 6.84
N TYR A 95 -17.34 5.15 6.55
CA TYR A 95 -16.80 4.52 5.35
C TYR A 95 -16.12 3.20 5.70
N ASN A 96 -16.13 2.25 4.75
CA ASN A 96 -15.37 1.02 4.81
C ASN A 96 -14.61 0.77 3.50
N TYR A 97 -13.94 -0.37 3.37
CA TYR A 97 -13.19 -0.72 2.16
C TYR A 97 -14.03 -0.71 0.87
N ALA A 98 -15.29 -1.14 0.93
CA ALA A 98 -16.16 -1.13 -0.25
C ALA A 98 -16.49 0.30 -0.70
N ASP A 99 -16.63 1.23 0.25
CA ASP A 99 -16.84 2.65 -0.04
C ASP A 99 -15.58 3.29 -0.64
N VAL A 100 -14.41 2.98 -0.11
CA VAL A 100 -13.14 3.47 -0.65
C VAL A 100 -12.92 2.93 -2.07
N ALA A 101 -13.16 1.64 -2.29
CA ALA A 101 -13.06 1.05 -3.62
C ALA A 101 -14.06 1.66 -4.62
N TYR A 102 -15.27 2.01 -4.16
CA TYR A 102 -16.24 2.74 -4.96
C TYR A 102 -15.73 4.12 -5.37
N LEU A 103 -15.19 4.91 -4.42
CA LEU A 103 -14.61 6.23 -4.70
C LEU A 103 -13.43 6.15 -5.67
N LEU A 104 -12.58 5.13 -5.55
CA LEU A 104 -11.51 4.86 -6.52
C LEU A 104 -12.09 4.59 -7.92
N GLY A 105 -13.20 3.86 -8.01
CA GLY A 105 -13.94 3.64 -9.27
C GLY A 105 -14.46 4.95 -9.89
N GLU A 106 -15.05 5.84 -9.07
CA GLU A 106 -15.53 7.15 -9.51
C GLU A 106 -14.38 8.04 -10.03
N LEU A 107 -13.17 7.86 -9.51
CA LEU A 107 -11.95 8.56 -9.95
C LEU A 107 -11.24 7.86 -11.13
N GLY A 108 -11.76 6.73 -11.61
CA GLY A 108 -11.22 6.00 -12.77
C GLY A 108 -10.04 5.08 -12.45
N VAL A 109 -9.77 4.80 -11.17
CA VAL A 109 -8.61 3.98 -10.73
C VAL A 109 -9.01 2.79 -9.85
N GLY A 110 -10.24 2.31 -9.98
CA GLY A 110 -10.75 1.14 -9.26
C GLY A 110 -10.20 -0.20 -9.77
N GLY A 111 -10.60 -1.27 -9.09
CA GLY A 111 -10.32 -2.66 -9.50
C GLY A 111 -9.26 -3.37 -8.66
N SER A 112 -8.56 -2.68 -7.75
CA SER A 112 -7.64 -3.32 -6.81
C SER A 112 -8.38 -4.20 -5.79
N THR A 113 -7.74 -5.32 -5.43
CA THR A 113 -8.18 -6.24 -4.38
C THR A 113 -7.22 -6.26 -3.18
N VAL A 114 -6.35 -5.27 -3.09
CA VAL A 114 -5.41 -5.09 -1.97
C VAL A 114 -6.13 -4.47 -0.78
N ILE A 115 -5.96 -5.05 0.40
CA ILE A 115 -6.51 -4.60 1.67
C ILE A 115 -5.44 -3.72 2.33
N GLY A 116 -5.36 -2.46 1.91
CA GLY A 116 -4.36 -1.52 2.43
C GLY A 116 -4.69 -1.04 3.84
N GLY A 117 -3.67 -0.90 4.68
CA GLY A 117 -3.82 -0.42 6.06
C GLY A 117 -4.44 -1.39 7.05
N HIS A 118 -4.89 -2.55 6.61
CA HIS A 118 -5.28 -3.61 7.54
C HIS A 118 -4.03 -4.30 8.07
N ILE A 119 -3.97 -4.46 9.37
CA ILE A 119 -2.88 -5.13 10.09
C ILE A 119 -3.47 -6.25 10.93
N TRP A 120 -2.66 -7.25 11.20
CA TRP A 120 -2.98 -8.23 12.23
C TRP A 120 -2.37 -7.80 13.57
N ASP A 121 -3.19 -7.69 14.61
CA ASP A 121 -2.73 -7.48 15.98
C ASP A 121 -3.60 -8.31 16.93
N PRO A 122 -3.04 -9.33 17.60
CA PRO A 122 -3.80 -10.19 18.48
C PRO A 122 -4.35 -9.48 19.73
N ALA A 123 -3.80 -8.31 20.09
CA ALA A 123 -4.26 -7.52 21.22
C ALA A 123 -5.45 -6.61 20.87
N LEU A 124 -5.72 -6.39 19.58
CA LEU A 124 -6.74 -5.47 19.10
C LEU A 124 -7.81 -6.23 18.30
N PRO A 125 -8.99 -6.50 18.88
CA PRO A 125 -10.02 -7.33 18.25
C PRO A 125 -10.47 -6.89 16.86
N GLN A 126 -10.46 -5.58 16.57
CA GLN A 126 -10.81 -5.05 15.24
C GLN A 126 -9.82 -5.50 14.16
N PHE A 127 -8.56 -5.72 14.48
CA PHE A 127 -7.53 -6.16 13.56
C PHE A 127 -7.41 -7.69 13.42
N GLN A 128 -8.09 -8.43 14.28
CA GLN A 128 -8.20 -9.88 14.12
C GLN A 128 -9.25 -10.29 13.07
N GLN A 129 -10.04 -9.35 12.58
CA GLN A 129 -11.16 -9.63 11.67
C GLN A 129 -10.77 -9.62 10.19
N TRP A 130 -9.53 -9.96 9.86
CA TRP A 130 -9.05 -10.05 8.48
C TRP A 130 -9.85 -11.08 7.65
N ASP A 131 -10.37 -12.13 8.28
CA ASP A 131 -11.12 -13.22 7.66
C ASP A 131 -12.49 -12.77 7.10
N ARG A 132 -13.00 -11.59 7.48
CA ARG A 132 -14.22 -11.00 6.88
C ARG A 132 -14.04 -10.71 5.39
N PHE A 133 -12.81 -10.47 4.94
CA PHE A 133 -12.51 -10.23 3.53
C PHE A 133 -12.48 -11.50 2.67
N ARG A 134 -12.67 -12.70 3.25
CA ARG A 134 -12.85 -13.96 2.50
C ARG A 134 -14.10 -13.95 1.60
N ALA A 135 -15.06 -13.07 1.91
CA ALA A 135 -16.24 -12.81 1.10
C ALA A 135 -16.36 -11.29 0.81
N PRO A 136 -17.02 -10.90 -0.28
CA PRO A 136 -17.23 -9.49 -0.57
C PRO A 136 -17.99 -8.78 0.57
N VAL A 137 -17.56 -7.55 0.86
CA VAL A 137 -18.20 -6.66 1.84
C VAL A 137 -19.02 -5.60 1.13
N GLY A 138 -20.17 -5.23 1.68
CA GLY A 138 -21.02 -4.14 1.19
C GLY A 138 -20.56 -2.79 1.74
N GLY A 139 -20.80 -1.70 0.98
CA GLY A 139 -20.49 -0.36 1.42
C GLY A 139 -21.42 0.13 2.55
N LEU A 140 -20.87 0.94 3.44
CA LEU A 140 -21.60 1.62 4.52
C LEU A 140 -22.20 2.94 4.01
N LYS A 141 -21.39 3.75 3.36
CA LYS A 141 -21.78 5.05 2.78
C LYS A 141 -22.48 4.88 1.44
N TYR A 142 -22.01 3.96 0.62
CA TYR A 142 -22.54 3.63 -0.70
C TYR A 142 -23.11 2.22 -0.69
N PRO A 143 -24.38 2.00 -0.27
CA PRO A 143 -24.93 0.65 -0.03
C PRO A 143 -25.01 -0.24 -1.27
N THR A 144 -24.89 0.33 -2.47
CA THR A 144 -24.84 -0.43 -3.73
C THR A 144 -23.42 -0.90 -4.07
N ALA A 145 -22.40 -0.38 -3.38
CA ALA A 145 -21.03 -0.82 -3.54
C ALA A 145 -20.83 -2.21 -2.93
N SER A 146 -20.01 -3.00 -3.60
CA SER A 146 -19.52 -4.30 -3.09
C SER A 146 -18.08 -4.49 -3.50
N TRP A 147 -17.26 -4.93 -2.59
CA TRP A 147 -15.83 -5.11 -2.84
C TRP A 147 -15.29 -6.31 -2.08
N GLY A 148 -14.32 -7.03 -2.69
CA GLY A 148 -13.62 -8.14 -2.06
C GLY A 148 -12.11 -7.95 -2.17
N GLY A 149 -11.44 -7.97 -1.02
CA GLY A 149 -9.98 -7.97 -0.93
C GLY A 149 -9.42 -9.37 -0.73
N ASN A 150 -8.23 -9.63 -1.28
CA ASN A 150 -7.58 -10.94 -1.16
C ASN A 150 -6.05 -10.85 -0.98
N ILE A 151 -5.50 -9.65 -0.85
CA ILE A 151 -4.07 -9.42 -0.61
C ILE A 151 -3.93 -8.42 0.52
N LEU A 152 -3.12 -8.72 1.53
CA LEU A 152 -2.84 -7.81 2.64
C LEU A 152 -1.35 -7.82 3.03
N ILE A 153 -0.91 -6.73 3.67
CA ILE A 153 0.34 -6.71 4.42
C ILE A 153 0.05 -7.44 5.73
N GLY A 154 0.64 -8.61 5.89
CA GLY A 154 0.26 -9.53 6.97
C GLY A 154 0.84 -9.16 8.32
N ALA A 155 2.10 -8.76 8.37
CA ALA A 155 2.83 -8.46 9.59
C ALA A 155 4.19 -7.83 9.25
N GLY A 156 4.93 -7.39 10.25
CA GLY A 156 6.29 -6.87 10.12
C GLY A 156 6.35 -5.35 10.00
N THR A 157 5.39 -4.63 10.57
CA THR A 157 5.36 -3.17 10.61
C THR A 157 5.80 -2.65 11.98
N PRO A 158 6.70 -1.66 12.08
CA PRO A 158 7.28 -1.25 13.38
C PRO A 158 6.29 -0.55 14.31
N ASN A 159 5.11 -0.19 13.82
CA ASN A 159 4.09 0.55 14.59
C ASN A 159 3.17 -0.35 15.42
N HIS A 160 3.32 -1.67 15.33
CA HIS A 160 2.46 -2.64 15.98
C HIS A 160 3.26 -3.50 16.94
N VAL A 161 3.02 -3.30 18.24
CA VAL A 161 3.84 -3.82 19.36
C VAL A 161 3.95 -5.36 19.39
N ASN A 162 2.97 -6.05 18.80
CA ASN A 162 2.90 -7.52 18.79
C ASN A 162 3.15 -8.11 17.40
N ASP A 163 3.60 -7.28 16.46
CA ASP A 163 3.78 -7.67 15.09
C ASP A 163 5.20 -8.22 14.89
N PRO A 164 5.39 -9.52 14.59
CA PRO A 164 6.73 -10.06 14.39
C PRO A 164 7.35 -9.47 13.13
N LEU A 165 8.66 -9.23 13.17
CA LEU A 165 9.41 -8.89 11.96
C LEU A 165 9.49 -10.14 11.08
N ILE A 166 8.63 -10.18 10.06
CA ILE A 166 8.46 -11.32 9.17
C ILE A 166 8.59 -10.91 7.71
N SER A 167 9.23 -11.75 6.91
CA SER A 167 9.34 -11.67 5.47
C SER A 167 8.80 -12.96 4.85
N GLY A 168 8.21 -12.88 3.67
CA GLY A 168 7.66 -14.03 2.97
C GLY A 168 6.16 -13.92 2.68
N ALA A 169 5.57 -15.03 2.26
CA ALA A 169 4.17 -15.09 1.87
C ALA A 169 3.46 -16.33 2.41
N TRP A 170 2.22 -16.18 2.82
CA TRP A 170 1.35 -17.25 3.29
C TRP A 170 -0.12 -16.92 3.06
N ARG A 171 -1.01 -17.88 3.31
CA ARG A 171 -2.45 -17.64 3.44
C ARG A 171 -2.84 -17.95 4.87
N PRO A 172 -3.27 -16.97 5.68
CA PRO A 172 -3.63 -17.19 7.08
C PRO A 172 -4.75 -18.23 7.22
N LEU A 173 -4.58 -19.16 8.19
CA LEU A 173 -5.53 -20.23 8.43
C LEU A 173 -6.80 -19.72 9.12
N ASP A 174 -6.64 -19.13 10.32
CA ASP A 174 -7.71 -18.54 11.11
C ASP A 174 -7.15 -17.45 12.05
N ARG A 175 -7.98 -16.91 12.94
CA ARG A 175 -7.59 -15.82 13.85
C ARG A 175 -6.58 -16.25 14.90
N ASP A 176 -6.63 -17.50 15.33
CA ASP A 176 -5.75 -18.04 16.38
C ASP A 176 -4.45 -18.59 15.77
N HIS A 177 -4.48 -18.93 14.47
CA HIS A 177 -3.38 -19.51 13.70
C HIS A 177 -3.06 -18.65 12.48
N TYR A 178 -2.85 -17.36 12.70
CA TYR A 178 -2.66 -16.38 11.62
C TYR A 178 -1.42 -16.65 10.76
N PHE A 179 -0.34 -17.15 11.36
CA PHE A 179 0.90 -17.45 10.66
C PHE A 179 0.94 -18.88 10.09
N ASP A 180 -0.04 -19.71 10.41
CA ASP A 180 -0.17 -21.05 9.81
C ASP A 180 -0.79 -20.92 8.41
N HIS A 181 -0.32 -21.73 7.49
CA HIS A 181 -0.72 -21.66 6.10
C HIS A 181 -1.96 -22.52 5.81
N ASP A 182 -2.98 -21.89 5.23
CA ASP A 182 -4.12 -22.55 4.63
C ASP A 182 -3.95 -22.66 3.11
N PRO A 183 -3.61 -23.85 2.55
CA PRO A 183 -3.47 -24.01 1.09
C PRO A 183 -4.73 -23.69 0.29
N ALA A 184 -5.91 -23.79 0.93
CA ALA A 184 -7.21 -23.49 0.32
C ALA A 184 -7.68 -22.05 0.58
N GLY A 185 -6.94 -21.28 1.38
CA GLY A 185 -7.25 -19.89 1.71
C GLY A 185 -7.25 -18.99 0.48
N ASN A 186 -8.13 -17.99 0.48
CA ASN A 186 -8.27 -17.04 -0.63
C ASN A 186 -7.70 -15.64 -0.30
N ILE A 187 -7.06 -15.47 0.86
CA ILE A 187 -6.35 -14.24 1.24
C ILE A 187 -4.86 -14.53 1.32
N ILE A 188 -4.07 -13.72 0.63
CA ILE A 188 -2.60 -13.78 0.63
C ILE A 188 -2.08 -12.70 1.56
N ALA A 189 -1.27 -13.09 2.53
CA ALA A 189 -0.55 -12.19 3.42
C ALA A 189 0.93 -12.14 3.04
N PHE A 190 1.49 -10.93 3.02
CA PHE A 190 2.92 -10.70 2.82
C PHE A 190 3.55 -10.12 4.08
N GLY A 191 4.70 -10.65 4.47
CA GLY A 191 5.54 -10.04 5.50
C GLY A 191 6.13 -8.73 4.99
N ALA A 192 6.04 -7.68 5.79
CA ALA A 192 6.52 -6.36 5.42
C ALA A 192 8.02 -6.15 5.69
N TRP A 193 8.58 -6.83 6.68
CA TRP A 193 9.99 -6.68 7.09
C TRP A 193 10.43 -5.21 7.13
N VAL A 194 9.64 -4.35 7.78
CA VAL A 194 9.86 -2.90 7.74
C VAL A 194 11.03 -2.51 8.65
N ASP A 195 12.18 -2.26 8.05
CA ASP A 195 13.37 -1.72 8.70
C ASP A 195 14.16 -0.87 7.67
N GLU A 196 13.47 -0.05 6.92
CA GLU A 196 14.00 0.82 5.87
C GLU A 196 14.91 0.07 4.88
N ILE A 197 15.88 0.75 4.29
CA ILE A 197 16.83 0.11 3.35
C ILE A 197 17.72 -0.92 4.05
N ALA A 198 18.06 -0.69 5.32
CA ALA A 198 18.89 -1.61 6.08
C ALA A 198 18.24 -2.99 6.25
N GLY A 199 16.91 -3.03 6.43
CA GLY A 199 16.17 -4.29 6.46
C GLY A 199 16.18 -5.03 5.12
N VAL A 200 16.10 -4.31 4.01
CA VAL A 200 16.22 -4.90 2.67
C VAL A 200 17.62 -5.47 2.45
N GLU A 201 18.66 -4.72 2.82
CA GLU A 201 20.06 -5.17 2.72
C GLU A 201 20.32 -6.39 3.62
N GLU A 202 19.71 -6.45 4.80
CA GLU A 202 19.77 -7.64 5.65
C GLU A 202 19.17 -8.85 4.95
N LEU A 203 17.97 -8.74 4.39
CA LEU A 203 17.33 -9.85 3.67
C LEU A 203 18.17 -10.32 2.47
N VAL A 204 18.77 -9.40 1.72
CA VAL A 204 19.72 -9.70 0.64
C VAL A 204 20.92 -10.47 1.17
N SER A 205 21.52 -10.03 2.28
CA SER A 205 22.64 -10.71 2.91
C SER A 205 22.28 -12.11 3.39
N ARG A 206 21.13 -12.28 4.05
CA ARG A 206 20.62 -13.58 4.53
C ARG A 206 20.31 -14.56 3.40
N ARG A 207 19.90 -14.05 2.26
CA ARG A 207 19.78 -14.86 1.04
C ARG A 207 21.15 -15.29 0.52
N GLY A 208 22.10 -14.36 0.47
CA GLY A 208 23.45 -14.60 -0.07
C GLY A 208 24.30 -15.57 0.76
N ASP A 209 24.14 -15.57 2.10
CA ASP A 209 24.85 -16.47 2.99
C ASP A 209 24.17 -17.85 3.19
N GLY A 210 23.01 -18.08 2.55
CA GLY A 210 22.27 -19.32 2.62
C GLY A 210 21.44 -19.51 3.89
N THR A 211 21.32 -18.49 4.75
CA THR A 211 20.48 -18.54 5.95
C THR A 211 19.01 -18.72 5.56
N VAL A 212 18.57 -18.12 4.46
CA VAL A 212 17.22 -18.28 3.92
C VAL A 212 17.26 -19.14 2.67
N PRO A 213 16.52 -20.27 2.62
CA PRO A 213 16.46 -21.13 1.44
C PRO A 213 15.92 -20.39 0.21
N GLU A 214 16.43 -20.71 -0.98
CA GLU A 214 15.99 -20.11 -2.25
C GLU A 214 14.48 -20.32 -2.53
N ALA A 215 13.91 -21.41 -2.02
CA ALA A 215 12.47 -21.69 -2.16
C ALA A 215 11.56 -20.72 -1.38
N VAL A 216 12.09 -19.93 -0.45
CA VAL A 216 11.33 -18.92 0.29
C VAL A 216 11.36 -17.60 -0.49
N MET A 217 10.21 -17.08 -0.88
CA MET A 217 10.12 -15.72 -1.41
C MET A 217 10.32 -14.72 -0.27
N LEU A 218 11.39 -13.93 -0.32
CA LEU A 218 11.58 -12.84 0.63
C LEU A 218 10.81 -11.60 0.17
N THR A 219 10.19 -10.91 1.11
CA THR A 219 9.38 -9.71 0.87
C THR A 219 9.76 -8.62 1.88
N ALA A 220 9.76 -7.38 1.41
CA ALA A 220 9.88 -6.19 2.23
C ALA A 220 8.92 -5.13 1.71
N ALA A 221 8.32 -4.38 2.60
CA ALA A 221 7.42 -3.28 2.24
C ALA A 221 7.83 -2.03 3.02
N TRP A 222 8.12 -0.95 2.33
CA TRP A 222 8.54 0.31 2.93
C TRP A 222 7.42 1.33 2.84
N ASN A 223 6.94 1.79 3.99
CA ASN A 223 5.94 2.84 4.08
C ASN A 223 6.60 4.23 4.03
N ILE A 224 6.25 5.00 3.00
CA ILE A 224 6.63 6.40 2.85
C ILE A 224 5.44 7.24 3.32
N GLY A 225 5.46 7.65 4.58
CA GLY A 225 4.36 8.45 5.16
C GLY A 225 4.26 9.84 4.52
N PRO A 226 3.06 10.42 4.38
CA PRO A 226 2.87 11.76 3.83
C PRO A 226 3.68 12.86 4.55
N SER A 227 3.97 12.68 5.84
CA SER A 227 4.81 13.61 6.60
C SER A 227 6.25 13.69 6.08
N GLN A 228 6.78 12.62 5.46
CA GLN A 228 8.14 12.58 4.93
C GLN A 228 8.31 13.44 3.67
N PHE A 229 7.23 13.69 2.91
CA PHE A 229 7.29 14.49 1.69
C PHE A 229 6.39 15.73 1.71
N SER A 230 5.81 16.09 2.86
CA SER A 230 4.93 17.27 2.97
C SER A 230 5.68 18.62 2.89
N SER A 231 6.96 18.66 3.26
CA SER A 231 7.80 19.85 3.16
C SER A 231 8.18 20.16 1.70
N ALA A 232 8.75 21.33 1.46
CA ALA A 232 9.24 21.70 0.13
C ALA A 232 10.41 20.82 -0.35
N THR A 233 11.23 20.32 0.57
CA THR A 233 12.37 19.44 0.29
C THR A 233 12.01 17.95 0.42
N GLY A 234 10.83 17.64 0.97
CA GLY A 234 10.42 16.28 1.27
C GLY A 234 10.50 15.29 0.10
N PRO A 235 10.05 15.63 -1.12
CA PRO A 235 10.21 14.75 -2.26
C PRO A 235 11.66 14.43 -2.60
N ASP A 236 12.60 15.38 -2.43
CA ASP A 236 14.05 15.15 -2.64
C ASP A 236 14.63 14.29 -1.51
N GLU A 237 14.16 14.46 -0.28
CA GLU A 237 14.56 13.65 0.87
C GLU A 237 14.10 12.19 0.70
N VAL A 238 12.85 11.96 0.23
CA VAL A 238 12.35 10.63 -0.11
C VAL A 238 13.16 10.02 -1.26
N ASP A 239 13.48 10.79 -2.30
CA ASP A 239 14.33 10.31 -3.38
C ASP A 239 15.68 9.82 -2.86
N ALA A 240 16.36 10.64 -2.08
CA ALA A 240 17.69 10.32 -1.55
C ALA A 240 17.68 9.13 -0.57
N ALA A 241 16.67 9.06 0.30
CA ALA A 241 16.61 8.05 1.35
C ALA A 241 15.99 6.72 0.89
N VAL A 242 15.08 6.75 -0.10
CA VAL A 242 14.28 5.58 -0.49
C VAL A 242 14.52 5.17 -1.94
N PHE A 243 14.26 6.08 -2.91
CA PHE A 243 14.25 5.68 -4.31
C PHE A 243 15.65 5.41 -4.85
N SER A 244 16.61 6.28 -4.58
CA SER A 244 17.99 6.10 -5.03
C SER A 244 18.63 4.81 -4.52
N PRO A 245 18.58 4.46 -3.21
CA PRO A 245 19.14 3.20 -2.73
C PRO A 245 18.37 1.97 -3.22
N ALA A 246 17.04 2.03 -3.31
CA ALA A 246 16.25 0.93 -3.87
C ALA A 246 16.58 0.67 -5.35
N ALA A 247 16.74 1.75 -6.15
CA ALA A 247 17.16 1.63 -7.53
C ALA A 247 18.56 1.01 -7.66
N ALA A 248 19.49 1.41 -6.78
CA ALA A 248 20.84 0.86 -6.78
C ALA A 248 20.87 -0.66 -6.51
N LEU A 249 20.05 -1.15 -5.56
CA LEU A 249 19.93 -2.60 -5.29
C LEU A 249 19.27 -3.35 -6.45
N ARG A 250 18.22 -2.77 -7.04
CA ARG A 250 17.55 -3.35 -8.22
C ARG A 250 18.51 -3.44 -9.41
N ASP A 251 19.27 -2.39 -9.70
CA ASP A 251 20.19 -2.33 -10.84
C ASP A 251 21.36 -3.32 -10.70
N GLN A 252 21.68 -3.72 -9.47
CA GLN A 252 22.60 -4.82 -9.15
C GLN A 252 21.93 -6.21 -9.28
N GLY A 253 20.62 -6.28 -9.54
CA GLY A 253 19.88 -7.54 -9.61
C GLY A 253 19.67 -8.22 -8.25
N LEU A 254 19.77 -7.48 -7.17
CA LEU A 254 19.63 -7.98 -5.79
C LEU A 254 18.17 -8.01 -5.31
N ILE A 255 17.35 -7.12 -5.84
CA ILE A 255 15.91 -7.02 -5.51
C ILE A 255 15.09 -6.73 -6.77
N ASP A 256 13.81 -7.08 -6.71
CA ASP A 256 12.76 -6.58 -7.60
C ASP A 256 11.89 -5.59 -6.83
N VAL A 257 11.45 -4.50 -7.48
CA VAL A 257 10.53 -3.52 -6.92
C VAL A 257 9.21 -3.60 -7.68
N THR A 258 8.14 -3.94 -6.99
CA THR A 258 6.84 -4.21 -7.61
C THR A 258 5.66 -3.79 -6.73
N ASP A 259 4.43 -3.94 -7.25
CA ASP A 259 3.18 -3.77 -6.49
C ASP A 259 2.70 -5.10 -5.88
N PHE A 260 1.71 -5.01 -4.98
CA PHE A 260 1.19 -6.16 -4.25
C PHE A 260 0.52 -7.20 -5.14
N THR A 261 -0.17 -6.78 -6.21
CA THR A 261 -0.83 -7.69 -7.14
C THR A 261 0.19 -8.50 -7.95
N LYS A 262 1.23 -7.85 -8.45
CA LYS A 262 2.33 -8.52 -9.15
C LYS A 262 3.14 -9.42 -8.22
N LEU A 263 3.34 -8.98 -6.96
CA LEU A 263 3.98 -9.81 -5.94
C LEU A 263 3.20 -11.10 -5.69
N ALA A 264 1.87 -11.02 -5.58
CA ALA A 264 1.01 -12.20 -5.43
C ALA A 264 1.08 -13.13 -6.66
N ALA A 265 1.09 -12.56 -7.86
CA ALA A 265 1.24 -13.34 -9.09
C ALA A 265 2.62 -14.02 -9.17
N LEU A 266 3.69 -13.32 -8.78
CA LEU A 266 5.05 -13.87 -8.70
C LEU A 266 5.12 -15.05 -7.71
N TRP A 267 4.55 -14.87 -6.51
CA TRP A 267 4.51 -15.93 -5.51
C TRP A 267 3.81 -17.19 -6.04
N GLN A 268 2.70 -17.03 -6.75
CA GLN A 268 1.98 -18.15 -7.32
C GLN A 268 2.72 -18.81 -8.48
N SER A 269 3.28 -18.01 -9.39
CA SER A 269 3.91 -18.55 -10.62
C SER A 269 5.30 -19.13 -10.38
N SER A 270 6.13 -18.47 -9.55
CA SER A 270 7.54 -18.84 -9.37
C SER A 270 7.81 -19.64 -8.10
N TYR A 271 6.94 -19.48 -7.08
CA TYR A 271 7.07 -20.20 -5.80
C TYR A 271 5.92 -21.20 -5.56
N GLY A 272 5.05 -21.42 -6.58
CA GLY A 272 3.94 -22.38 -6.53
C GLY A 272 2.86 -22.09 -5.50
N GLY A 273 2.80 -20.86 -4.98
CA GLY A 273 1.91 -20.48 -3.87
C GLY A 273 2.20 -21.23 -2.57
N ILE A 274 3.42 -21.76 -2.43
CA ILE A 274 3.87 -22.48 -1.22
C ILE A 274 4.26 -21.46 -0.16
N ALA A 275 3.76 -21.63 1.05
CA ALA A 275 4.13 -20.76 2.16
C ALA A 275 5.61 -20.91 2.48
N GLY A 276 6.23 -19.77 2.71
CA GLY A 276 7.59 -19.67 3.19
C GLY A 276 7.77 -18.33 3.88
N THR A 277 8.20 -18.38 5.14
CA THR A 277 8.43 -17.17 5.93
C THR A 277 9.80 -17.22 6.58
N TYR A 278 10.37 -16.05 6.76
CA TYR A 278 11.57 -15.83 7.56
C TYR A 278 11.25 -14.81 8.63
N THR A 279 11.62 -15.10 9.86
CA THR A 279 11.42 -14.23 11.03
C THR A 279 12.76 -13.95 11.71
N ARG A 280 12.89 -12.73 12.26
CA ARG A 280 14.04 -12.39 13.11
C ARG A 280 13.75 -12.81 14.55
#